data_cec5b245626adcaf3b5c5aa9337751ca
#
_entry.id   cec5b245626adcaf3b5c5aa9337751ca
#
_cell.length_a   1.000
_cell.length_b   1.000
_cell.length_c   1.000
_cell.angle_alpha   90.00
_cell.angle_beta   90.00
_cell.angle_gamma   90.00
#
_symmetry.space_group_name_H-M   'P 1'
#
loop_
_entity.id
_entity.type
_entity.pdbx_description
1 polymer ?
#
loop_
_entity_poly.entity_id
_entity_poly.type
_entity_poly.pdbx_seq_one_letter_code
_entity_poly.pdbx_strand_id
1 'polypeptide(L)'
;FIAVHEHSRFKTPQFELSQEFADKLYLKHKTFVGSISRLETFAKCPLKHFIRYGLYLKENQDWQDIRIRGTILHHILETLTLKYKKDYVKVNVEQIHEVIENEFQFAKMIFPNKEKWIDAQIQELQAKTELILEQLAYFEKNWHMNIFKQEQKFSYSIPWHDMTIELYGYIDRIDTSKTSFCIFDYKSSDKDLRVADFENGTSLQLATYTIAAQAQNNLIPTGSFYISLKSAPVLHKPLSLNYRKKIPESTRIEIKETLDTFTQQKKLKGWAYQDITTYCDKDNLFTTKKESPSFEELRHKHTEIVTNLTEDILSGNIRPDHDTNACDYCAYR
;
A
#
# COMPACT_ATOMS: atom_id res chain seq x y z
N PHE A 1 11.70 43.01 38.33
CA PHE A 1 11.68 41.57 38.57
C PHE A 1 10.32 41.25 39.21
N ILE A 2 9.34 40.96 38.41
CA ILE A 2 8.06 40.42 38.86
C ILE A 2 8.16 38.90 38.70
N ALA A 3 8.07 38.21 39.81
CA ALA A 3 8.03 36.77 39.87
C ALA A 3 6.83 36.24 39.07
N VAL A 4 7.09 35.70 37.90
CA VAL A 4 6.15 34.79 37.21
C VAL A 4 6.39 33.42 37.84
N HIS A 5 5.94 33.25 39.07
CA HIS A 5 5.83 31.95 39.69
C HIS A 5 4.39 31.66 40.01
N GLU A 6 4.02 30.44 39.67
CA GLU A 6 2.82 29.74 40.08
C GLU A 6 1.57 30.06 39.27
N HIS A 7 1.36 29.23 38.28
CA HIS A 7 0.14 28.39 38.15
C HIS A 7 0.07 27.71 36.79
N SER A 8 1.14 27.22 36.24
CA SER A 8 1.02 26.11 35.30
C SER A 8 1.04 24.80 36.12
N ARG A 9 -0.03 24.54 36.84
CA ARG A 9 -0.40 23.15 37.11
C ARG A 9 -0.65 22.52 35.74
N PHE A 10 0.38 22.00 35.14
CA PHE A 10 0.20 21.07 34.02
C PHE A 10 -0.63 19.92 34.60
N LYS A 11 -1.94 19.99 34.39
CA LYS A 11 -2.78 18.80 34.58
C LYS A 11 -2.13 17.71 33.76
N THR A 12 -1.87 16.59 34.37
CA THR A 12 -1.39 15.39 33.66
C THR A 12 -2.23 15.26 32.39
N PRO A 13 -1.63 15.22 31.20
CA PRO A 13 -2.41 15.16 29.97
C PRO A 13 -3.38 13.98 30.08
N GLN A 14 -4.68 14.26 29.94
CA GLN A 14 -5.66 13.20 29.84
C GLN A 14 -5.57 12.64 28.42
N PHE A 15 -5.11 11.41 28.28
CA PHE A 15 -5.02 10.71 27.01
C PHE A 15 -6.25 9.83 26.74
N GLU A 16 -7.40 10.25 27.23
CA GLU A 16 -8.68 9.57 27.09
C GLU A 16 -9.79 10.60 26.80
N LEU A 17 -10.58 10.33 25.80
CA LEU A 17 -11.81 11.07 25.50
C LEU A 17 -12.96 10.45 26.31
N SER A 18 -13.99 11.23 26.61
CA SER A 18 -15.23 10.62 27.13
C SER A 18 -15.87 9.75 26.05
N GLN A 19 -16.54 8.67 26.46
CA GLN A 19 -17.28 7.78 25.56
C GLN A 19 -18.22 8.57 24.63
N GLU A 20 -19.00 9.49 25.19
CA GLU A 20 -19.92 10.33 24.41
C GLU A 20 -19.22 11.15 23.31
N PHE A 21 -18.01 11.63 23.60
CA PHE A 21 -17.23 12.41 22.63
C PHE A 21 -16.61 11.51 21.55
N ALA A 22 -16.11 10.34 21.92
CA ALA A 22 -15.62 9.34 20.97
C ALA A 22 -16.73 8.86 20.03
N ASP A 23 -17.92 8.59 20.56
CA ASP A 23 -19.08 8.19 19.77
C ASP A 23 -19.46 9.29 18.75
N LYS A 24 -19.49 10.55 19.16
CA LYS A 24 -19.76 11.68 18.25
C LYS A 24 -18.72 11.83 17.16
N LEU A 25 -17.46 11.53 17.45
CA LEU A 25 -16.37 11.64 16.46
C LEU A 25 -16.37 10.48 15.47
N TYR A 26 -16.70 9.28 15.93
CA TYR A 26 -16.36 8.06 15.20
C TYR A 26 -17.56 7.24 14.75
N LEU A 27 -18.74 7.43 15.35
CA LEU A 27 -19.96 6.73 14.95
C LEU A 27 -20.89 7.59 14.12
N LYS A 28 -21.48 6.97 13.13
CA LYS A 28 -22.58 7.52 12.35
C LYS A 28 -23.73 6.51 12.34
N HIS A 29 -24.86 6.86 12.99
CA HIS A 29 -26.02 5.96 13.07
C HIS A 29 -25.66 4.53 13.51
N LYS A 30 -24.94 4.39 14.63
CA LYS A 30 -24.44 3.11 15.14
C LYS A 30 -23.50 2.36 14.19
N THR A 31 -22.89 3.06 13.24
CA THR A 31 -21.93 2.48 12.33
C THR A 31 -20.57 3.16 12.51
N PHE A 32 -19.55 2.37 12.79
CA PHE A 32 -18.17 2.82 12.67
C PHE A 32 -17.75 2.67 11.21
N VAL A 33 -17.43 3.79 10.53
CA VAL A 33 -16.99 3.78 9.13
C VAL A 33 -15.51 4.12 9.06
N GLY A 34 -14.70 3.25 8.49
CA GLY A 34 -13.27 3.46 8.42
C GLY A 34 -12.57 2.76 7.27
N SER A 35 -11.41 3.32 6.88
CA SER A 35 -10.47 2.63 6.01
C SER A 35 -9.54 1.74 6.83
N ILE A 36 -8.92 0.76 6.17
CA ILE A 36 -7.93 -0.12 6.81
C ILE A 36 -6.74 0.69 7.35
N SER A 37 -6.26 1.66 6.58
CA SER A 37 -5.18 2.55 7.00
C SER A 37 -5.53 3.38 8.24
N ARG A 38 -6.81 3.64 8.49
CA ARG A 38 -7.28 4.27 9.73
C ARG A 38 -7.06 3.37 10.93
N LEU A 39 -7.47 2.09 10.85
CA LEU A 39 -7.26 1.10 11.91
C LEU A 39 -5.76 0.83 12.14
N GLU A 40 -4.99 0.65 11.07
CA GLU A 40 -3.54 0.47 11.18
C GLU A 40 -2.83 1.71 11.77
N THR A 41 -3.37 2.91 11.54
CA THR A 41 -2.84 4.13 12.17
C THR A 41 -3.11 4.13 13.66
N PHE A 42 -4.31 3.70 14.08
CA PHE A 42 -4.66 3.57 15.49
C PHE A 42 -3.79 2.52 16.18
N ALA A 43 -3.66 1.34 15.60
CA ALA A 43 -2.81 0.26 16.10
C ALA A 43 -1.34 0.69 16.30
N LYS A 44 -0.84 1.61 15.46
CA LYS A 44 0.51 2.17 15.59
C LYS A 44 0.60 3.27 16.63
N CYS A 45 -0.40 4.13 16.71
CA CYS A 45 -0.44 5.23 17.68
C CYS A 45 -1.84 5.83 17.77
N PRO A 46 -2.57 5.59 18.87
CA PRO A 46 -3.89 6.16 19.10
C PRO A 46 -3.93 7.69 19.03
N LEU A 47 -2.90 8.39 19.52
CA LEU A 47 -2.82 9.85 19.42
C LEU A 47 -2.74 10.31 17.96
N LYS A 48 -1.90 9.66 17.14
CA LYS A 48 -1.81 9.98 15.71
C LYS A 48 -3.14 9.76 15.00
N HIS A 49 -3.85 8.69 15.35
CA HIS A 49 -5.20 8.43 14.85
C HIS A 49 -6.16 9.56 15.22
N PHE A 50 -6.18 10.00 16.49
CA PHE A 50 -7.04 11.08 16.95
C PHE A 50 -6.76 12.40 16.21
N ILE A 51 -5.48 12.78 16.08
CA ILE A 51 -5.09 14.01 15.37
C ILE A 51 -5.56 13.96 13.91
N ARG A 52 -5.36 12.82 13.24
CA ARG A 52 -5.64 12.69 11.80
C ARG A 52 -7.11 12.48 11.48
N TYR A 53 -7.81 11.65 12.25
CA TYR A 53 -9.17 11.19 11.94
C TYR A 53 -10.24 11.70 12.93
N GLY A 54 -9.83 12.18 14.10
CA GLY A 54 -10.70 12.87 15.06
C GLY A 54 -10.71 14.37 14.81
N LEU A 55 -9.54 15.00 14.77
CA LEU A 55 -9.39 16.44 14.53
C LEU A 55 -9.26 16.80 13.05
N TYR A 56 -9.14 15.84 12.15
CA TYR A 56 -8.96 16.04 10.70
C TYR A 56 -7.76 16.92 10.33
N LEU A 57 -6.73 16.97 11.17
CA LEU A 57 -5.52 17.71 10.87
C LEU A 57 -4.68 16.91 9.87
N LYS A 58 -4.40 17.52 8.73
CA LYS A 58 -3.59 16.92 7.66
C LYS A 58 -2.13 17.27 7.89
N GLU A 59 -1.27 16.26 7.71
CA GLU A 59 0.17 16.52 7.58
C GLU A 59 0.42 17.38 6.34
N ASN A 60 1.33 18.34 6.46
CA ASN A 60 1.78 19.09 5.28
C ASN A 60 2.49 18.11 4.34
N GLN A 61 1.89 17.82 3.20
CA GLN A 61 2.48 16.93 2.20
C GLN A 61 3.29 17.79 1.23
N ASP A 62 4.60 17.66 1.27
CA ASP A 62 5.47 18.20 0.22
C ASP A 62 5.44 17.26 -1.00
N TRP A 63 5.55 17.82 -2.20
CA TRP A 63 5.66 17.07 -3.46
C TRP A 63 6.86 16.11 -3.49
N GLN A 64 7.82 16.29 -2.60
CA GLN A 64 8.96 15.39 -2.40
C GLN A 64 8.61 14.15 -1.57
N ASP A 65 7.39 14.06 -1.03
CA ASP A 65 6.96 12.94 -0.21
C ASP A 65 6.93 11.64 -1.04
N ILE A 66 7.66 10.64 -0.57
CA ILE A 66 7.71 9.29 -1.15
C ILE A 66 6.30 8.69 -1.32
N ARG A 67 5.36 9.09 -0.45
CA ARG A 67 3.95 8.65 -0.51
C ARG A 67 3.24 9.15 -1.76
N ILE A 68 3.47 10.41 -2.15
CA ILE A 68 2.88 10.99 -3.38
C ILE A 68 3.44 10.26 -4.61
N ARG A 69 4.75 10.02 -4.65
CA ARG A 69 5.38 9.26 -5.73
C ARG A 69 4.85 7.83 -5.83
N GLY A 70 4.59 7.19 -4.68
CA GLY A 70 3.94 5.88 -4.63
C GLY A 70 2.56 5.90 -5.28
N THR A 71 1.70 6.86 -4.91
CA THR A 71 0.35 7.02 -5.46
C THR A 71 0.37 7.27 -6.97
N ILE A 72 1.26 8.15 -7.45
CA ILE A 72 1.42 8.40 -8.89
C ILE A 72 1.82 7.12 -9.61
N LEU A 73 2.73 6.35 -9.06
CA LEU A 73 3.20 5.11 -9.68
C LEU A 73 2.10 4.04 -9.76
N HIS A 74 1.26 3.91 -8.73
CA HIS A 74 0.07 3.05 -8.77
C HIS A 74 -0.86 3.47 -9.91
N HIS A 75 -1.16 4.77 -10.02
CA HIS A 75 -2.05 5.29 -11.05
C HIS A 75 -1.48 5.12 -12.48
N ILE A 76 -0.16 5.25 -12.65
CA ILE A 76 0.51 4.95 -13.93
C ILE A 76 0.32 3.47 -14.29
N LEU A 77 0.54 2.54 -13.35
CA LEU A 77 0.39 1.11 -13.60
C LEU A 77 -1.08 0.74 -13.88
N GLU A 78 -2.02 1.31 -13.15
CA GLU A 78 -3.45 1.18 -13.41
C GLU A 78 -3.78 1.62 -14.85
N THR A 79 -3.39 2.84 -15.21
CA THR A 79 -3.66 3.41 -16.53
C THR A 79 -3.05 2.55 -17.66
N LEU A 80 -1.80 2.11 -17.50
CA LEU A 80 -1.15 1.22 -18.46
C LEU A 80 -1.91 -0.10 -18.61
N THR A 81 -2.33 -0.70 -17.51
CA THR A 81 -3.05 -1.97 -17.53
C THR A 81 -4.46 -1.82 -18.11
N LEU A 82 -5.18 -0.74 -17.80
CA LEU A 82 -6.49 -0.45 -18.40
C LEU A 82 -6.38 -0.22 -19.91
N LYS A 83 -5.36 0.53 -20.36
CA LYS A 83 -5.16 0.89 -21.76
C LYS A 83 -4.65 -0.29 -22.61
N TYR A 84 -3.68 -1.05 -22.08
CA TYR A 84 -2.97 -2.09 -22.85
C TYR A 84 -3.33 -3.53 -22.42
N LYS A 85 -4.12 -3.70 -21.36
CA LYS A 85 -4.57 -5.01 -20.81
C LYS A 85 -3.39 -5.95 -20.59
N LYS A 86 -3.41 -7.15 -21.17
CA LYS A 86 -2.35 -8.15 -21.00
C LYS A 86 -1.00 -7.74 -21.57
N ASP A 87 -0.98 -6.76 -22.47
CA ASP A 87 0.24 -6.28 -23.12
C ASP A 87 0.87 -5.08 -22.39
N TYR A 88 0.35 -4.68 -21.24
CA TYR A 88 0.84 -3.54 -20.46
C TYR A 88 2.33 -3.63 -20.11
N VAL A 89 2.86 -4.84 -19.99
CA VAL A 89 4.30 -5.08 -19.73
C VAL A 89 5.18 -5.01 -20.98
N LYS A 90 4.56 -4.87 -22.18
CA LYS A 90 5.26 -4.80 -23.47
C LYS A 90 5.25 -3.40 -24.06
N VAL A 91 4.69 -2.43 -23.35
CA VAL A 91 4.62 -1.03 -23.81
C VAL A 91 6.01 -0.46 -24.04
N ASN A 92 6.12 0.40 -25.04
CA ASN A 92 7.38 1.09 -25.34
C ASN A 92 7.53 2.37 -24.50
N VAL A 93 8.70 2.98 -24.62
CA VAL A 93 9.10 4.17 -23.84
C VAL A 93 8.17 5.36 -24.13
N GLU A 94 7.74 5.53 -25.37
CA GLU A 94 6.85 6.62 -25.79
C GLU A 94 5.46 6.48 -25.17
N GLN A 95 4.95 5.25 -25.07
CA GLN A 95 3.67 4.95 -24.45
C GLN A 95 3.70 5.18 -22.93
N ILE A 96 4.81 4.84 -22.28
CA ILE A 96 5.01 5.14 -20.85
C ILE A 96 5.08 6.65 -20.66
N HIS A 97 5.85 7.35 -21.49
CA HIS A 97 5.99 8.79 -21.44
C HIS A 97 4.65 9.52 -21.59
N GLU A 98 3.83 9.12 -22.56
CA GLU A 98 2.47 9.67 -22.77
C GLU A 98 1.61 9.58 -21.52
N VAL A 99 1.59 8.43 -20.85
CA VAL A 99 0.80 8.24 -19.62
C VAL A 99 1.32 9.14 -18.51
N ILE A 100 2.64 9.19 -18.31
CA ILE A 100 3.23 10.03 -17.26
C ILE A 100 3.02 11.51 -17.53
N GLU A 101 3.22 11.97 -18.75
CA GLU A 101 2.97 13.37 -19.12
C GLU A 101 1.53 13.80 -18.83
N ASN A 102 0.55 12.94 -19.11
CA ASN A 102 -0.85 13.24 -18.82
C ASN A 102 -1.09 13.44 -17.33
N GLU A 103 -0.43 12.68 -16.46
CA GLU A 103 -0.52 12.84 -14.99
C GLU A 103 0.03 14.21 -14.53
N PHE A 104 1.02 14.74 -15.21
CA PHE A 104 1.68 15.99 -14.83
C PHE A 104 1.15 17.23 -15.56
N GLN A 105 0.23 17.10 -16.51
CA GLN A 105 -0.31 18.24 -17.25
C GLN A 105 -0.89 19.32 -16.33
N PHE A 106 -1.68 18.90 -15.34
CA PHE A 106 -2.28 19.81 -14.37
C PHE A 106 -1.22 20.50 -13.50
N ALA A 107 -0.19 19.76 -13.07
CA ALA A 107 0.92 20.32 -12.31
C ALA A 107 1.72 21.35 -13.12
N LYS A 108 2.00 21.09 -14.40
CA LYS A 108 2.66 22.04 -15.30
C LYS A 108 1.83 23.33 -15.48
N MET A 109 0.51 23.20 -15.58
CA MET A 109 -0.40 24.34 -15.71
C MET A 109 -0.42 25.23 -14.46
N ILE A 110 -0.45 24.63 -13.27
CA ILE A 110 -0.51 25.38 -11.99
C ILE A 110 0.85 25.98 -11.63
N PHE A 111 1.95 25.29 -11.95
CA PHE A 111 3.30 25.67 -11.55
C PHE A 111 4.22 25.91 -12.76
N PRO A 112 3.93 26.89 -13.64
CA PRO A 112 4.72 27.10 -14.87
C PRO A 112 6.18 27.43 -14.56
N ASN A 113 6.48 28.03 -13.42
CA ASN A 113 7.85 28.35 -13.00
C ASN A 113 8.64 27.12 -12.50
N LYS A 114 8.00 25.95 -12.36
CA LYS A 114 8.63 24.68 -11.94
C LYS A 114 8.75 23.66 -13.07
N GLU A 115 8.55 24.05 -14.31
CA GLU A 115 8.54 23.16 -15.48
C GLU A 115 9.76 22.24 -15.53
N LYS A 116 10.97 22.80 -15.43
CA LYS A 116 12.22 22.01 -15.45
C LYS A 116 12.30 20.97 -14.32
N TRP A 117 11.76 21.33 -13.15
CA TRP A 117 11.71 20.38 -12.03
C TRP A 117 10.68 19.29 -12.29
N ILE A 118 9.52 19.64 -12.84
CA ILE A 118 8.46 18.68 -13.21
C ILE A 118 9.01 17.72 -14.28
N ASP A 119 9.71 18.22 -15.32
CA ASP A 119 10.31 17.40 -16.36
C ASP A 119 11.35 16.41 -15.79
N ALA A 120 12.14 16.82 -14.79
CA ALA A 120 13.04 15.92 -14.10
C ALA A 120 12.29 14.81 -13.33
N GLN A 121 11.15 15.13 -12.71
CA GLN A 121 10.30 14.12 -12.05
C GLN A 121 9.70 13.14 -13.05
N ILE A 122 9.25 13.62 -14.22
CA ILE A 122 8.72 12.78 -15.30
C ILE A 122 9.79 11.81 -15.78
N GLN A 123 11.02 12.28 -16.01
CA GLN A 123 12.13 11.42 -16.44
C GLN A 123 12.48 10.35 -15.38
N GLU A 124 12.52 10.73 -14.10
CA GLU A 124 12.77 9.80 -13.01
C GLU A 124 11.69 8.72 -12.93
N LEU A 125 10.42 9.12 -13.00
CA LEU A 125 9.27 8.20 -12.95
C LEU A 125 9.24 7.29 -14.18
N GLN A 126 9.57 7.81 -15.37
CA GLN A 126 9.66 7.03 -16.59
C GLN A 126 10.71 5.91 -16.45
N ALA A 127 11.94 6.25 -16.07
CA ALA A 127 12.99 5.26 -15.87
C ALA A 127 12.61 4.21 -14.81
N LYS A 128 11.95 4.65 -13.73
CA LYS A 128 11.47 3.75 -12.69
C LYS A 128 10.35 2.83 -13.18
N THR A 129 9.41 3.36 -13.97
CA THR A 129 8.29 2.58 -14.53
C THR A 129 8.81 1.52 -15.50
N GLU A 130 9.78 1.85 -16.35
CA GLU A 130 10.40 0.87 -17.26
C GLU A 130 10.98 -0.32 -16.48
N LEU A 131 11.74 -0.07 -15.41
CA LEU A 131 12.31 -1.12 -14.58
C LEU A 131 11.25 -1.97 -13.86
N ILE A 132 10.17 -1.35 -13.41
CA ILE A 132 9.06 -2.05 -12.79
C ILE A 132 8.34 -2.94 -13.81
N LEU A 133 8.11 -2.45 -15.02
CA LEU A 133 7.46 -3.23 -16.07
C LEU A 133 8.32 -4.43 -16.50
N GLU A 134 9.65 -4.33 -16.50
CA GLU A 134 10.54 -5.48 -16.71
C GLU A 134 10.35 -6.54 -15.62
N GLN A 135 10.23 -6.14 -14.34
CA GLN A 135 9.96 -7.06 -13.23
C GLN A 135 8.58 -7.72 -13.36
N LEU A 136 7.57 -6.91 -13.70
CA LEU A 136 6.20 -7.42 -13.88
C LEU A 136 6.12 -8.34 -15.09
N ALA A 137 6.86 -8.08 -16.17
CA ALA A 137 6.93 -8.98 -17.33
C ALA A 137 7.46 -10.37 -16.96
N TYR A 138 8.46 -10.44 -16.08
CA TYR A 138 8.93 -11.72 -15.56
C TYR A 138 7.85 -12.44 -14.73
N PHE A 139 7.15 -11.71 -13.86
CA PHE A 139 6.03 -12.24 -13.10
C PHE A 139 4.91 -12.75 -14.01
N GLU A 140 4.41 -11.92 -14.92
CA GLU A 140 3.32 -12.26 -15.86
C GLU A 140 3.64 -13.48 -16.73
N LYS A 141 4.89 -13.63 -17.14
CA LYS A 141 5.34 -14.77 -17.93
C LYS A 141 5.20 -16.11 -17.20
N ASN A 142 5.35 -16.09 -15.88
CA ASN A 142 5.36 -17.31 -15.06
C ASN A 142 4.07 -17.48 -14.22
N TRP A 143 3.09 -16.59 -14.37
CA TRP A 143 1.85 -16.56 -13.60
C TRP A 143 0.64 -16.93 -14.50
N HIS A 144 -0.20 -17.85 -14.03
CA HIS A 144 -1.27 -18.45 -14.87
C HIS A 144 -2.67 -17.89 -14.62
N MET A 145 -2.84 -17.04 -13.61
CA MET A 145 -4.11 -16.33 -13.45
C MET A 145 -4.15 -15.09 -14.35
N ASN A 146 -5.36 -14.63 -14.65
CA ASN A 146 -5.56 -13.42 -15.44
C ASN A 146 -5.91 -12.27 -14.53
N ILE A 147 -5.42 -11.07 -14.86
CA ILE A 147 -5.86 -9.84 -14.20
C ILE A 147 -7.37 -9.71 -14.43
N PHE A 148 -8.11 -9.69 -13.34
CA PHE A 148 -9.57 -9.58 -13.35
C PHE A 148 -10.02 -8.15 -13.09
N LYS A 149 -9.48 -7.53 -12.03
CA LYS A 149 -9.81 -6.14 -11.64
C LYS A 149 -8.58 -5.44 -11.06
N GLN A 150 -8.58 -4.13 -11.21
CA GLN A 150 -7.61 -3.23 -10.58
C GLN A 150 -8.36 -2.09 -9.91
N GLU A 151 -7.76 -1.50 -8.86
CA GLU A 151 -8.34 -0.41 -8.06
C GLU A 151 -9.83 -0.69 -7.71
N GLN A 152 -10.10 -1.97 -7.39
CA GLN A 152 -11.46 -2.43 -7.12
C GLN A 152 -11.94 -1.85 -5.79
N LYS A 153 -12.90 -0.94 -5.85
CA LYS A 153 -13.59 -0.45 -4.66
C LYS A 153 -14.31 -1.58 -3.95
N PHE A 154 -14.16 -1.63 -2.63
CA PHE A 154 -14.91 -2.55 -1.78
C PHE A 154 -15.53 -1.83 -0.59
N SER A 155 -16.60 -2.42 -0.06
CA SER A 155 -17.14 -2.20 1.27
C SER A 155 -17.36 -3.56 1.92
N TYR A 156 -16.94 -3.71 3.16
CA TYR A 156 -17.07 -4.93 3.94
C TYR A 156 -17.59 -4.60 5.33
N SER A 157 -18.71 -5.20 5.71
CA SER A 157 -19.41 -4.93 6.96
C SER A 157 -19.24 -6.08 7.94
N ILE A 158 -18.90 -5.75 9.19
CA ILE A 158 -18.79 -6.68 10.30
C ILE A 158 -19.86 -6.30 11.31
N PRO A 159 -20.87 -7.16 11.56
CA PRO A 159 -21.81 -6.98 12.67
C PRO A 159 -21.05 -7.05 14.01
N TRP A 160 -21.30 -6.09 14.91
CA TRP A 160 -20.63 -6.01 16.19
C TRP A 160 -21.58 -5.44 17.26
N HIS A 161 -22.00 -6.26 18.20
CA HIS A 161 -23.07 -5.94 19.18
C HIS A 161 -24.33 -5.42 18.48
N ASP A 162 -24.82 -4.24 18.86
CA ASP A 162 -25.94 -3.54 18.21
C ASP A 162 -25.48 -2.50 17.17
N MET A 163 -24.21 -2.60 16.74
CA MET A 163 -23.53 -1.70 15.80
C MET A 163 -23.02 -2.47 14.58
N THR A 164 -22.49 -1.71 13.64
CA THR A 164 -21.82 -2.25 12.44
C THR A 164 -20.46 -1.57 12.28
N ILE A 165 -19.46 -2.36 11.95
CA ILE A 165 -18.16 -1.84 11.51
C ILE A 165 -18.14 -1.96 9.99
N GLU A 166 -18.03 -0.83 9.28
CA GLU A 166 -17.95 -0.77 7.83
C GLU A 166 -16.54 -0.37 7.41
N LEU A 167 -15.85 -1.29 6.74
CA LEU A 167 -14.52 -1.08 6.18
C LEU A 167 -14.64 -0.85 4.68
N TYR A 168 -13.98 0.20 4.17
CA TYR A 168 -13.95 0.51 2.75
C TYR A 168 -12.53 0.79 2.27
N GLY A 169 -12.33 0.66 0.97
CA GLY A 169 -11.04 0.94 0.35
C GLY A 169 -11.02 0.48 -1.11
N TYR A 170 -9.80 0.35 -1.60
CA TYR A 170 -9.51 -0.12 -2.96
C TYR A 170 -8.52 -1.26 -2.88
N ILE A 171 -8.75 -2.28 -3.69
CA ILE A 171 -7.85 -3.42 -3.87
C ILE A 171 -7.06 -3.16 -5.14
N ASP A 172 -5.75 -3.04 -5.03
CA ASP A 172 -4.88 -2.64 -6.14
C ASP A 172 -5.02 -3.59 -7.33
N ARG A 173 -4.98 -4.91 -7.09
CA ARG A 173 -5.09 -5.91 -8.15
C ARG A 173 -5.70 -7.22 -7.66
N ILE A 174 -6.65 -7.75 -8.45
CA ILE A 174 -7.25 -9.07 -8.28
C ILE A 174 -7.00 -9.87 -9.54
N ASP A 175 -6.34 -11.01 -9.41
CA ASP A 175 -6.17 -11.98 -10.48
C ASP A 175 -7.05 -13.20 -10.25
N THR A 176 -7.61 -13.77 -11.31
CA THR A 176 -8.51 -14.91 -11.20
C THR A 176 -8.15 -16.04 -12.15
N SER A 177 -8.46 -17.26 -11.70
CA SER A 177 -8.65 -18.43 -12.52
C SER A 177 -10.15 -18.71 -12.69
N LYS A 178 -10.53 -19.90 -13.15
CA LYS A 178 -11.94 -20.29 -13.25
C LYS A 178 -12.65 -20.40 -11.89
N THR A 179 -11.93 -20.81 -10.86
CA THR A 179 -12.50 -21.16 -9.54
C THR A 179 -11.89 -20.37 -8.39
N SER A 180 -10.79 -19.69 -8.62
CA SER A 180 -9.96 -19.14 -7.57
C SER A 180 -9.50 -17.72 -7.89
N PHE A 181 -9.08 -16.98 -6.85
CA PHE A 181 -8.49 -15.65 -7.00
C PHE A 181 -7.27 -15.45 -6.11
N CYS A 182 -6.45 -14.51 -6.51
CA CYS A 182 -5.29 -14.03 -5.77
C CYS A 182 -5.30 -12.51 -5.69
N ILE A 183 -4.89 -11.97 -4.54
CA ILE A 183 -4.79 -10.52 -4.31
C ILE A 183 -3.34 -10.07 -4.41
N PHE A 184 -3.11 -8.95 -5.07
CA PHE A 184 -1.83 -8.26 -5.07
C PHE A 184 -2.00 -6.81 -4.66
N ASP A 185 -1.10 -6.36 -3.81
CA ASP A 185 -1.04 -4.98 -3.31
C ASP A 185 0.35 -4.41 -3.61
N TYR A 186 0.39 -3.32 -4.35
CA TYR A 186 1.62 -2.67 -4.77
C TYR A 186 2.23 -1.84 -3.63
N LYS A 187 3.53 -1.97 -3.40
CA LYS A 187 4.25 -1.20 -2.37
C LYS A 187 5.46 -0.50 -2.96
N SER A 188 5.60 0.78 -2.69
CA SER A 188 6.75 1.59 -3.13
C SER A 188 8.08 1.16 -2.51
N SER A 189 8.06 0.33 -1.47
CA SER A 189 9.22 -0.24 -0.79
C SER A 189 9.07 -1.75 -0.63
N ASP A 190 10.17 -2.44 -0.31
CA ASP A 190 10.11 -3.85 0.05
C ASP A 190 9.39 -3.98 1.41
N LYS A 191 8.20 -4.54 1.40
CA LYS A 191 7.42 -4.81 2.60
C LYS A 191 7.47 -6.29 2.94
N ASP A 192 7.89 -6.60 4.16
CA ASP A 192 7.78 -7.94 4.71
C ASP A 192 6.40 -8.14 5.32
N LEU A 193 5.86 -9.33 5.15
CA LEU A 193 4.72 -9.78 5.91
C LEU A 193 5.22 -10.41 7.22
N ARG A 194 4.90 -9.79 8.36
CA ARG A 194 5.17 -10.35 9.68
C ARG A 194 3.83 -10.73 10.32
N VAL A 195 3.76 -11.94 10.86
CA VAL A 195 2.56 -12.40 11.58
C VAL A 195 2.26 -11.47 12.75
N ALA A 196 3.28 -11.06 13.49
CA ALA A 196 3.14 -10.12 14.60
C ALA A 196 2.54 -8.76 14.18
N ASP A 197 2.91 -8.22 12.99
CA ASP A 197 2.33 -6.97 12.48
C ASP A 197 0.83 -7.11 12.18
N PHE A 198 0.41 -8.29 11.73
CA PHE A 198 -1.01 -8.60 11.54
C PHE A 198 -1.73 -8.75 12.89
N GLU A 199 -1.19 -9.54 13.81
CA GLU A 199 -1.77 -9.77 15.14
C GLU A 199 -1.89 -8.49 15.96
N ASN A 200 -0.93 -7.57 15.82
CA ASN A 200 -0.97 -6.25 16.45
C ASN A 200 -1.82 -5.22 15.66
N GLY A 201 -2.48 -5.61 14.58
CA GLY A 201 -3.33 -4.73 13.79
C GLY A 201 -2.60 -3.68 12.95
N THR A 202 -1.25 -3.73 12.87
CA THR A 202 -0.45 -2.73 12.12
C THR A 202 -0.28 -3.06 10.65
N SER A 203 -0.73 -4.26 10.19
CA SER A 203 -0.70 -4.72 8.80
C SER A 203 -1.92 -5.57 8.46
N LEU A 204 -3.07 -4.93 8.22
CA LEU A 204 -4.36 -5.59 7.98
C LEU A 204 -4.76 -5.66 6.50
N GLN A 205 -4.10 -4.91 5.62
CA GLN A 205 -4.52 -4.72 4.22
C GLN A 205 -4.76 -6.03 3.48
N LEU A 206 -3.76 -6.91 3.39
CA LEU A 206 -3.89 -8.16 2.62
C LEU A 206 -5.03 -9.05 3.14
N ALA A 207 -5.18 -9.16 4.46
CA ALA A 207 -6.26 -9.93 5.07
C ALA A 207 -7.63 -9.34 4.71
N THR A 208 -7.81 -8.04 4.94
CA THR A 208 -9.09 -7.36 4.64
C THR A 208 -9.44 -7.44 3.18
N TYR A 209 -8.47 -7.22 2.28
CA TYR A 209 -8.70 -7.28 0.84
C TYR A 209 -9.14 -8.68 0.39
N THR A 210 -8.51 -9.71 0.93
CA THR A 210 -8.88 -11.10 0.62
C THR A 210 -10.29 -11.42 1.10
N ILE A 211 -10.63 -11.04 2.34
CA ILE A 211 -11.96 -11.27 2.92
C ILE A 211 -13.03 -10.51 2.15
N ALA A 212 -12.78 -9.23 1.84
CA ALA A 212 -13.71 -8.39 1.08
C ALA A 212 -13.91 -8.90 -0.36
N ALA A 213 -12.84 -9.31 -1.02
CA ALA A 213 -12.92 -9.89 -2.37
C ALA A 213 -13.66 -11.22 -2.38
N GLN A 214 -13.43 -12.08 -1.41
CA GLN A 214 -14.14 -13.35 -1.27
C GLN A 214 -15.64 -13.15 -1.03
N ALA A 215 -16.03 -12.17 -0.22
CA ALA A 215 -17.43 -11.84 0.01
C ALA A 215 -18.15 -11.30 -1.24
N GLN A 216 -17.41 -10.69 -2.17
CA GLN A 216 -17.96 -10.14 -3.42
C GLN A 216 -17.93 -11.13 -4.59
N ASN A 217 -17.06 -12.12 -4.55
CA ASN A 217 -16.84 -13.05 -5.65
C ASN A 217 -16.86 -14.47 -5.07
N ASN A 218 -17.77 -15.30 -5.44
CA ASN A 218 -17.86 -16.70 -4.98
C ASN A 218 -16.66 -17.58 -5.41
N LEU A 219 -15.46 -17.00 -5.45
CA LEU A 219 -14.21 -17.66 -5.80
C LEU A 219 -13.41 -18.02 -4.55
N ILE A 220 -12.56 -19.02 -4.67
CA ILE A 220 -11.73 -19.52 -3.58
C ILE A 220 -10.44 -18.68 -3.49
N PRO A 221 -10.09 -18.08 -2.34
CA PRO A 221 -8.84 -17.35 -2.20
C PRO A 221 -7.65 -18.32 -2.20
N THR A 222 -6.66 -18.07 -3.04
CA THR A 222 -5.42 -18.85 -3.12
C THR A 222 -4.28 -18.21 -2.36
N GLY A 223 -4.24 -16.88 -2.34
CA GLY A 223 -3.22 -16.13 -1.64
C GLY A 223 -3.40 -14.62 -1.76
N SER A 224 -2.58 -13.91 -1.00
CA SER A 224 -2.48 -12.46 -1.06
C SER A 224 -1.04 -12.01 -0.83
N PHE A 225 -0.51 -11.14 -1.71
CA PHE A 225 0.90 -10.84 -1.77
C PHE A 225 1.18 -9.36 -2.01
N TYR A 226 2.31 -8.90 -1.50
CA TYR A 226 2.88 -7.61 -1.83
C TYR A 226 3.73 -7.69 -3.11
N ILE A 227 3.50 -6.79 -4.05
CA ILE A 227 4.37 -6.54 -5.20
C ILE A 227 5.18 -5.28 -4.89
N SER A 228 6.50 -5.43 -4.73
CA SER A 228 7.36 -4.28 -4.51
C SER A 228 7.62 -3.53 -5.81
N LEU A 229 7.28 -2.26 -5.83
CA LEU A 229 7.59 -1.30 -6.90
C LEU A 229 8.96 -0.62 -6.68
N LYS A 230 9.78 -1.14 -5.77
CA LYS A 230 11.15 -0.70 -5.62
C LYS A 230 11.94 -1.20 -6.82
N SER A 231 12.36 -0.28 -7.68
CA SER A 231 13.28 -0.59 -8.77
C SER A 231 14.62 -1.10 -8.23
N ALA A 232 15.32 -1.92 -9.02
CA ALA A 232 16.71 -2.25 -8.75
C ALA A 232 17.50 -0.97 -8.45
N PRO A 233 18.52 -1.03 -7.58
CA PRO A 233 19.37 0.14 -7.35
C PRO A 233 19.93 0.57 -8.71
N VAL A 234 19.46 1.71 -9.20
CA VAL A 234 20.01 2.32 -10.42
C VAL A 234 21.44 2.66 -10.09
N LEU A 235 22.39 2.07 -10.78
CA LEU A 235 23.77 2.55 -10.82
C LEU A 235 23.71 4.06 -11.07
N HIS A 236 24.13 4.84 -10.13
CA HIS A 236 24.01 6.28 -9.87
C HIS A 236 23.99 7.29 -11.05
N LYS A 237 23.45 6.91 -12.22
CA LYS A 237 23.22 7.87 -13.31
C LYS A 237 21.86 7.61 -13.94
N PRO A 238 20.99 8.62 -14.02
CA PRO A 238 19.76 8.52 -14.81
C PRO A 238 20.15 8.19 -16.24
N LEU A 239 19.75 7.03 -16.71
CA LEU A 239 19.95 6.62 -18.09
C LEU A 239 18.94 7.40 -18.97
N SER A 240 19.29 8.61 -19.37
CA SER A 240 18.52 9.29 -20.40
C SER A 240 18.53 8.44 -21.67
N LEU A 241 17.45 8.47 -22.45
CA LEU A 241 17.34 7.79 -23.76
C LEU A 241 18.58 8.00 -24.65
N ASN A 242 19.17 9.20 -24.60
CA ASN A 242 20.40 9.53 -25.32
C ASN A 242 21.65 8.83 -24.74
N TYR A 243 21.61 8.44 -23.46
CA TYR A 243 22.71 7.73 -22.82
C TYR A 243 22.70 6.25 -23.16
N ARG A 244 21.51 5.63 -23.27
CA ARG A 244 21.37 4.21 -23.72
C ARG A 244 22.02 3.94 -25.06
N LYS A 245 21.98 4.89 -26.00
CA LYS A 245 22.65 4.77 -27.32
C LYS A 245 24.17 4.84 -27.24
N LYS A 246 24.74 5.34 -26.14
CA LYS A 246 26.21 5.53 -25.97
C LYS A 246 26.84 4.49 -25.04
N ILE A 247 26.04 3.58 -24.43
CA ILE A 247 26.58 2.53 -23.56
C ILE A 247 27.15 1.41 -24.43
N PRO A 248 28.41 0.98 -24.22
CA PRO A 248 28.97 -0.18 -24.87
C PRO A 248 28.10 -1.42 -24.70
N GLU A 249 28.05 -2.28 -25.69
CA GLU A 249 27.23 -3.50 -25.68
C GLU A 249 27.56 -4.41 -24.48
N SER A 250 28.85 -4.53 -24.13
CA SER A 250 29.29 -5.27 -22.93
C SER A 250 28.67 -4.76 -21.65
N THR A 251 28.60 -3.43 -21.46
CA THR A 251 27.98 -2.82 -20.27
C THR A 251 26.46 -2.99 -20.30
N ARG A 252 25.83 -3.03 -21.49
CA ARG A 252 24.40 -3.33 -21.61
C ARG A 252 24.09 -4.76 -21.20
N ILE A 253 24.92 -5.71 -21.58
CA ILE A 253 24.79 -7.12 -21.21
C ILE A 253 24.92 -7.25 -19.70
N GLU A 254 25.95 -6.65 -19.08
CA GLU A 254 26.18 -6.69 -17.65
C GLU A 254 24.99 -6.08 -16.83
N ILE A 255 24.46 -4.93 -17.28
CA ILE A 255 23.28 -4.31 -16.67
C ILE A 255 22.07 -5.22 -16.82
N LYS A 256 21.87 -5.82 -17.97
CA LYS A 256 20.76 -6.73 -18.23
C LYS A 256 20.85 -7.99 -17.36
N GLU A 257 22.01 -8.60 -17.27
CA GLU A 257 22.25 -9.79 -16.41
C GLU A 257 22.03 -9.45 -14.93
N THR A 258 22.46 -8.27 -14.48
CA THR A 258 22.22 -7.80 -13.10
C THR A 258 20.74 -7.58 -12.84
N LEU A 259 20.00 -6.97 -13.79
CA LEU A 259 18.56 -6.77 -13.73
C LEU A 259 17.79 -8.11 -13.75
N ASP A 260 18.19 -9.02 -14.64
CA ASP A 260 17.58 -10.35 -14.73
C ASP A 260 17.78 -11.14 -13.43
N THR A 261 18.99 -11.11 -12.87
CA THR A 261 19.29 -11.73 -11.59
C THR A 261 18.47 -11.11 -10.44
N PHE A 262 18.39 -9.78 -10.38
CA PHE A 262 17.60 -9.06 -9.40
C PHE A 262 16.10 -9.40 -9.52
N THR A 263 15.57 -9.40 -10.74
CA THR A 263 14.17 -9.71 -11.01
C THR A 263 13.81 -11.14 -10.65
N GLN A 264 14.70 -12.09 -10.97
CA GLN A 264 14.52 -13.52 -10.64
C GLN A 264 14.61 -13.78 -9.13
N GLN A 265 15.39 -13.01 -8.38
CA GLN A 265 15.53 -13.16 -6.92
C GLN A 265 14.41 -12.50 -6.14
N LYS A 266 13.62 -11.62 -6.75
CA LYS A 266 12.58 -10.85 -6.07
C LYS A 266 11.31 -11.66 -5.94
N LYS A 267 11.18 -12.31 -4.80
CA LYS A 267 10.00 -13.10 -4.45
C LYS A 267 8.89 -12.22 -3.89
N LEU A 268 7.66 -12.50 -4.27
CA LEU A 268 6.48 -11.88 -3.69
C LEU A 268 6.25 -12.41 -2.28
N LYS A 269 6.02 -11.52 -1.34
CA LYS A 269 5.86 -11.83 0.09
C LYS A 269 4.40 -11.72 0.48
N GLY A 270 3.86 -12.76 1.10
CA GLY A 270 2.46 -12.78 1.44
C GLY A 270 2.01 -14.06 2.10
N TRP A 271 0.71 -14.28 2.10
CA TRP A 271 0.06 -15.51 2.55
C TRP A 271 -0.42 -16.35 1.38
N ALA A 272 -0.14 -17.64 1.42
CA ALA A 272 -0.77 -18.63 0.56
C ALA A 272 -1.76 -19.43 1.39
N TYR A 273 -3.02 -19.46 0.97
CA TYR A 273 -4.10 -20.20 1.62
C TYR A 273 -4.29 -21.59 1.01
N GLN A 274 -3.71 -21.79 -0.17
CA GLN A 274 -3.67 -23.04 -0.92
C GLN A 274 -2.29 -23.20 -1.54
N ASP A 275 -2.05 -24.34 -2.22
CA ASP A 275 -0.84 -24.54 -2.99
C ASP A 275 -0.77 -23.57 -4.17
N ILE A 276 -0.06 -22.46 -3.98
CA ILE A 276 0.10 -21.40 -4.97
C ILE A 276 0.94 -21.86 -6.18
N THR A 277 1.73 -22.94 -6.04
CA THR A 277 2.58 -23.46 -7.12
C THR A 277 1.77 -23.99 -8.29
N THR A 278 0.50 -24.35 -8.06
CA THR A 278 -0.46 -24.73 -9.10
C THR A 278 -0.69 -23.64 -10.15
N TYR A 279 -0.44 -22.39 -9.78
CA TYR A 279 -0.71 -21.20 -10.61
C TYR A 279 0.56 -20.52 -11.13
N CYS A 280 1.72 -21.15 -11.01
CA CYS A 280 2.97 -20.58 -11.51
C CYS A 280 3.95 -21.66 -11.99
N ASP A 281 4.78 -21.32 -12.99
CA ASP A 281 5.81 -22.19 -13.56
C ASP A 281 7.07 -22.29 -12.69
N LYS A 282 7.19 -21.43 -11.68
CA LYS A 282 8.39 -21.30 -10.85
C LYS A 282 8.04 -21.35 -9.37
N ASP A 283 8.54 -22.34 -8.67
CA ASP A 283 8.37 -22.52 -7.22
C ASP A 283 8.94 -21.38 -6.39
N ASN A 284 9.76 -20.52 -6.99
CA ASN A 284 10.46 -19.45 -6.30
C ASN A 284 9.86 -18.05 -6.53
N LEU A 285 8.69 -17.91 -7.18
CA LEU A 285 8.02 -16.62 -7.36
C LEU A 285 7.51 -16.04 -6.04
N PHE A 286 7.16 -16.91 -5.11
CA PHE A 286 6.56 -16.52 -3.84
C PHE A 286 7.43 -16.91 -2.66
N THR A 287 7.46 -16.07 -1.64
CA THR A 287 7.93 -16.43 -0.31
C THR A 287 6.72 -16.56 0.57
N THR A 288 6.29 -17.78 0.80
CA THR A 288 5.26 -18.12 1.77
C THR A 288 5.89 -18.51 3.10
N LYS A 289 5.32 -18.06 4.21
CA LYS A 289 5.72 -18.57 5.50
C LYS A 289 5.17 -19.97 5.70
N LYS A 290 5.95 -20.88 6.29
CA LYS A 290 5.51 -22.24 6.62
C LYS A 290 4.27 -22.28 7.52
N GLU A 291 4.00 -21.19 8.22
CA GLU A 291 2.90 -20.99 9.17
C GLU A 291 1.84 -20.03 8.61
N SER A 292 1.58 -20.06 7.30
CA SER A 292 0.44 -19.32 6.76
C SER A 292 -0.85 -19.87 7.37
N PRO A 293 -1.70 -19.02 7.98
CA PRO A 293 -2.98 -19.48 8.51
C PRO A 293 -3.88 -19.96 7.35
N SER A 294 -4.78 -20.88 7.63
CA SER A 294 -5.88 -21.13 6.71
C SER A 294 -6.70 -19.85 6.50
N PHE A 295 -7.43 -19.75 5.41
CA PHE A 295 -8.25 -18.56 5.14
C PHE A 295 -9.31 -18.34 6.24
N GLU A 296 -9.88 -19.41 6.80
CA GLU A 296 -10.88 -19.30 7.88
C GLU A 296 -10.25 -18.82 9.19
N GLU A 297 -9.07 -19.31 9.55
CA GLU A 297 -8.32 -18.81 10.71
C GLU A 297 -7.97 -17.32 10.54
N LEU A 298 -7.50 -16.95 9.35
CA LEU A 298 -7.22 -15.54 9.04
C LEU A 298 -8.47 -14.67 9.20
N ARG A 299 -9.61 -15.11 8.66
CA ARG A 299 -10.88 -14.38 8.73
C ARG A 299 -11.35 -14.20 10.16
N HIS A 300 -11.27 -15.26 10.95
CA HIS A 300 -11.65 -15.20 12.37
C HIS A 300 -10.75 -14.22 13.13
N LYS A 301 -9.44 -14.36 13.00
CA LYS A 301 -8.46 -13.50 13.67
C LYS A 301 -8.56 -12.05 13.23
N HIS A 302 -8.76 -11.81 11.93
CA HIS A 302 -8.98 -10.47 11.40
C HIS A 302 -10.21 -9.81 12.02
N THR A 303 -11.34 -10.53 12.14
CA THR A 303 -12.56 -10.01 12.75
C THR A 303 -12.29 -9.63 14.21
N GLU A 304 -11.64 -10.49 14.98
CA GLU A 304 -11.24 -10.24 16.36
C GLU A 304 -10.38 -8.96 16.48
N ILE A 305 -9.36 -8.82 15.65
CA ILE A 305 -8.47 -7.65 15.69
C ILE A 305 -9.23 -6.37 15.34
N VAL A 306 -10.03 -6.38 14.28
CA VAL A 306 -10.80 -5.21 13.84
C VAL A 306 -11.82 -4.79 14.91
N THR A 307 -12.51 -5.73 15.55
CA THR A 307 -13.46 -5.42 16.62
C THR A 307 -12.76 -4.84 17.84
N ASN A 308 -11.65 -5.43 18.29
CA ASN A 308 -10.86 -4.93 19.42
C ASN A 308 -10.31 -3.51 19.16
N LEU A 309 -9.77 -3.25 17.99
CA LEU A 309 -9.29 -1.91 17.63
C LEU A 309 -10.45 -0.89 17.59
N THR A 310 -11.61 -1.29 17.10
CA THR A 310 -12.78 -0.40 17.06
C THR A 310 -13.30 -0.10 18.46
N GLU A 311 -13.35 -1.11 19.32
CA GLU A 311 -13.71 -0.96 20.73
C GLU A 311 -12.77 0.01 21.45
N ASP A 312 -11.47 -0.15 21.24
CA ASP A 312 -10.45 0.72 21.85
C ASP A 312 -10.52 2.17 21.31
N ILE A 313 -10.82 2.37 20.03
CA ILE A 313 -11.11 3.69 19.45
C ILE A 313 -12.34 4.33 20.13
N LEU A 314 -13.41 3.56 20.28
CA LEU A 314 -14.66 4.04 20.84
C LEU A 314 -14.59 4.22 22.37
N SER A 315 -13.71 3.51 23.07
CA SER A 315 -13.42 3.80 24.48
C SER A 315 -12.77 5.17 24.70
N GLY A 316 -12.36 5.83 23.62
CA GLY A 316 -11.73 7.16 23.69
C GLY A 316 -10.22 7.12 23.91
N ASN A 317 -9.56 6.00 23.71
CA ASN A 317 -8.11 5.89 23.84
C ASN A 317 -7.38 6.79 22.83
N ILE A 318 -6.61 7.75 23.34
CA ILE A 318 -5.74 8.64 22.54
C ILE A 318 -4.31 8.66 23.11
N ARG A 319 -3.87 7.60 23.78
CA ARG A 319 -2.51 7.52 24.34
C ARG A 319 -1.47 7.48 23.24
N PRO A 320 -0.40 8.29 23.36
CA PRO A 320 0.74 8.15 22.45
C PRO A 320 1.42 6.81 22.71
N ASP A 321 1.73 6.08 21.66
CA ASP A 321 2.59 4.89 21.74
C ASP A 321 4.05 5.30 21.55
N HIS A 322 4.84 5.17 22.63
CA HIS A 322 6.26 5.48 22.62
C HIS A 322 7.14 4.25 22.40
N ASP A 323 6.57 3.05 22.46
CA ASP A 323 7.34 1.80 22.34
C ASP A 323 7.60 1.42 20.88
N THR A 324 6.90 2.05 19.95
CA THR A 324 7.16 1.90 18.52
C THR A 324 8.02 3.05 18.00
N ASN A 325 8.92 2.79 17.05
CA ASN A 325 9.67 3.85 16.33
C ASN A 325 8.75 4.79 15.53
N ALA A 326 7.44 4.76 15.81
CA ALA A 326 6.42 5.57 15.15
C ALA A 326 6.63 7.08 15.39
N CYS A 327 7.30 7.45 16.49
CA CYS A 327 7.60 8.84 16.81
C CYS A 327 8.76 9.41 15.98
N ASP A 328 9.68 8.59 15.49
CA ASP A 328 10.88 9.05 14.79
C ASP A 328 10.56 9.82 13.49
N TYR A 329 9.48 9.41 12.82
CA TYR A 329 9.00 10.00 11.57
C TYR A 329 7.60 10.62 11.70
N CYS A 330 7.20 11.00 12.93
CA CYS A 330 5.88 11.55 13.18
C CYS A 330 5.87 13.06 12.89
N ALA A 331 4.97 13.50 12.00
CA ALA A 331 4.79 14.92 11.70
C ALA A 331 4.17 15.72 12.86
N TYR A 332 3.68 15.04 13.88
CA TYR A 332 3.04 15.63 15.07
C TYR A 332 3.92 15.54 16.32
N ARG A 333 5.22 15.34 16.15
CA ARG A 333 6.22 15.24 17.23
C ARG A 333 6.49 16.59 17.87
#